data_497def7f6ca315c08090408bdaad483e
#
_entry.id   497def7f6ca315c08090408bdaad483e
#
_cell.length_a   1.000
_cell.length_b   1.000
_cell.length_c   1.000
_cell.angle_alpha   90.00
_cell.angle_beta   90.00
_cell.angle_gamma   90.00
#
_symmetry.space_group_name_H-M   'P 1'
#
loop_
_entity.id
_entity.type
_entity.pdbx_description
1 polymer ?
#
loop_
_entity_poly.entity_id
_entity_poly.type
_entity_poly.pdbx_seq_one_letter_code
_entity_poly.pdbx_strand_id
1 'polypeptide(L)'
;MRTVIGAIGRVLVTVGLLILLFVAYQLWGTGIYGARAQSDLESQFNREVSRQRSQSTTTTTATPPTTTDPAALPPVPADGDPIGVITIDKIGVDKVVVEGTSVPDLRKGPGHYSGSPLPGQLGNAA
;
A
#
# COMPACT_ATOMS: atom_id res chain seq x y z
N MET A 1 12.32 3.38 56.72
CA MET A 1 12.08 2.27 55.76
C MET A 1 10.80 2.41 54.95
N ARG A 2 9.66 2.73 55.56
CA ARG A 2 8.35 2.87 54.82
C ARG A 2 8.36 3.92 53.68
N THR A 3 9.06 5.06 53.89
CA THR A 3 9.20 6.12 52.87
C THR A 3 10.03 5.71 51.66
N VAL A 4 11.08 4.94 51.86
CA VAL A 4 11.94 4.44 50.75
C VAL A 4 11.20 3.42 49.92
N ILE A 5 10.47 2.49 50.56
CA ILE A 5 9.64 1.50 49.84
C ILE A 5 8.54 2.19 49.05
N GLY A 6 7.90 3.22 49.58
CA GLY A 6 6.90 4.01 48.88
C GLY A 6 7.46 4.80 47.69
N ALA A 7 8.70 5.30 47.81
CA ALA A 7 9.37 5.99 46.70
C ALA A 7 9.72 5.02 45.57
N ILE A 8 10.25 3.85 45.91
CA ILE A 8 10.56 2.80 44.93
C ILE A 8 9.28 2.34 44.20
N GLY A 9 8.20 2.10 44.93
CA GLY A 9 6.92 1.71 44.36
C GLY A 9 6.38 2.76 43.36
N ARG A 10 6.49 4.04 43.71
CA ARG A 10 6.05 5.13 42.82
C ARG A 10 6.88 5.21 41.53
N VAL A 11 8.21 5.06 41.66
CA VAL A 11 9.10 5.01 40.49
C VAL A 11 8.76 3.83 39.59
N LEU A 12 8.55 2.64 40.14
CA LEU A 12 8.18 1.44 39.40
C LEU A 12 6.84 1.62 38.62
N VAL A 13 5.83 2.20 39.27
CA VAL A 13 4.54 2.50 38.66
C VAL A 13 4.70 3.51 37.53
N THR A 14 5.49 4.57 37.73
CA THR A 14 5.74 5.57 36.69
C THR A 14 6.46 4.98 35.50
N VAL A 15 7.50 4.18 35.71
CA VAL A 15 8.23 3.49 34.62
C VAL A 15 7.33 2.51 33.91
N GLY A 16 6.53 1.72 34.61
CA GLY A 16 5.56 0.80 34.01
C GLY A 16 4.52 1.52 33.12
N LEU A 17 4.01 2.66 33.59
CA LEU A 17 3.08 3.48 32.84
C LEU A 17 3.73 4.07 31.58
N LEU A 18 4.96 4.54 31.66
CA LEU A 18 5.70 5.04 30.49
C LEU A 18 5.95 3.96 29.45
N ILE A 19 6.30 2.75 29.88
CA ILE A 19 6.47 1.61 28.97
C ILE A 19 5.13 1.26 28.28
N LEU A 20 4.03 1.24 29.03
CA LEU A 20 2.70 0.98 28.48
C LEU A 20 2.29 2.04 27.44
N LEU A 21 2.50 3.32 27.73
CA LEU A 21 2.26 4.40 26.79
C LEU A 21 3.15 4.31 25.54
N PHE A 22 4.40 3.92 25.71
CA PHE A 22 5.32 3.72 24.60
C PHE A 22 4.87 2.57 23.71
N VAL A 23 4.45 1.43 24.27
CA VAL A 23 3.91 0.30 23.51
C VAL A 23 2.63 0.69 22.78
N ALA A 24 1.73 1.39 23.44
CA ALA A 24 0.52 1.89 22.82
C ALA A 24 0.83 2.83 21.64
N TYR A 25 1.77 3.75 21.82
CA TYR A 25 2.25 4.64 20.76
C TYR A 25 2.85 3.89 19.57
N GLN A 26 3.66 2.86 19.82
CA GLN A 26 4.25 2.01 18.78
C GLN A 26 3.18 1.26 17.98
N LEU A 27 2.19 0.67 18.66
CA LEU A 27 1.13 -0.10 18.01
C LEU A 27 0.18 0.78 17.17
N TRP A 28 -0.16 1.95 17.69
CA TRP A 28 -1.10 2.84 17.00
C TRP A 28 -0.44 3.71 15.94
N GLY A 29 0.79 4.18 16.20
CA GLY A 29 1.52 5.04 15.27
C GLY A 29 1.82 4.37 13.93
N THR A 30 2.24 3.11 13.94
CA THR A 30 2.59 2.37 12.72
C THR A 30 1.35 1.93 11.94
N GLY A 31 0.27 1.49 12.61
CA GLY A 31 -0.97 1.08 11.96
C GLY A 31 -1.68 2.22 11.22
N ILE A 32 -1.73 3.40 11.83
CA ILE A 32 -2.39 4.58 11.23
C ILE A 32 -1.64 5.06 9.97
N TYR A 33 -0.30 5.00 9.97
CA TYR A 33 0.49 5.40 8.80
C TYR A 33 0.21 4.50 7.61
N GLY A 34 0.25 3.18 7.79
CA GLY A 34 -0.05 2.22 6.72
C GLY A 34 -1.49 2.34 6.20
N ALA A 35 -2.47 2.54 7.08
CA ALA A 35 -3.86 2.72 6.69
C ALA A 35 -4.08 3.99 5.86
N ARG A 36 -3.45 5.11 6.23
CA ARG A 36 -3.52 6.37 5.45
C ARG A 36 -2.85 6.22 4.10
N ALA A 37 -1.65 5.63 4.05
CA ALA A 37 -0.95 5.40 2.80
C ALA A 37 -1.77 4.54 1.82
N GLN A 38 -2.44 3.50 2.31
CA GLN A 38 -3.33 2.66 1.50
C GLN A 38 -4.56 3.43 0.99
N SER A 39 -5.19 4.25 1.83
CA SER A 39 -6.33 5.09 1.42
C SER A 39 -5.93 6.12 0.35
N ASP A 40 -4.75 6.70 0.45
CA ASP A 40 -4.23 7.64 -0.55
C ASP A 40 -3.94 6.93 -1.89
N LEU A 41 -3.33 5.74 -1.84
CA LEU A 41 -3.08 4.91 -3.02
C LEU A 41 -4.37 4.46 -3.72
N GLU A 42 -5.37 4.03 -2.96
CA GLU A 42 -6.68 3.66 -3.50
C GLU A 42 -7.35 4.84 -4.22
N SER A 43 -7.25 6.02 -3.63
CA SER A 43 -7.76 7.25 -4.24
C SER A 43 -7.03 7.60 -5.53
N GLN A 44 -5.72 7.40 -5.60
CA GLN A 44 -4.92 7.61 -6.81
C GLN A 44 -5.27 6.59 -7.89
N PHE A 45 -5.34 5.33 -7.54
CA PHE A 45 -5.70 4.24 -8.45
C PHE A 45 -7.10 4.47 -9.06
N ASN A 46 -8.09 4.79 -8.23
CA ASN A 46 -9.45 5.05 -8.71
C ASN A 46 -9.53 6.28 -9.63
N ARG A 47 -8.73 7.31 -9.40
CA ARG A 47 -8.63 8.47 -10.31
C ARG A 47 -8.04 8.08 -11.65
N GLU A 48 -6.99 7.27 -11.65
CA GLU A 48 -6.35 6.83 -12.89
C GLU A 48 -7.26 5.92 -13.72
N VAL A 49 -7.90 4.94 -13.10
CA VAL A 49 -8.90 4.09 -13.76
C VAL A 49 -10.06 4.92 -14.34
N SER A 50 -10.51 5.94 -13.63
CA SER A 50 -11.57 6.83 -14.09
C SER A 50 -11.14 7.66 -15.30
N ARG A 51 -9.90 8.15 -15.34
CA ARG A 51 -9.31 8.86 -16.48
C ARG A 51 -9.23 7.96 -17.71
N GLN A 52 -8.72 6.74 -17.55
CA GLN A 52 -8.60 5.78 -18.65
C GLN A 52 -9.98 5.41 -19.21
N ARG A 53 -10.98 5.17 -18.36
CA ARG A 53 -12.37 4.96 -18.79
C ARG A 53 -12.92 6.13 -19.59
N SER A 54 -12.71 7.34 -19.13
CA SER A 54 -13.18 8.55 -19.80
C SER A 54 -12.53 8.73 -21.17
N GLN A 55 -11.26 8.39 -21.32
CA GLN A 55 -10.54 8.43 -22.58
C GLN A 55 -11.02 7.34 -23.55
N SER A 56 -11.31 6.14 -23.05
CA SER A 56 -11.82 5.02 -23.87
C SER A 56 -13.25 5.28 -24.38
N THR A 57 -14.06 6.08 -23.69
CA THR A 57 -15.44 6.40 -24.11
C THR A 57 -15.48 7.42 -25.26
N THR A 58 -14.39 8.15 -25.51
CA THR A 58 -14.34 9.17 -26.58
C THR A 58 -13.95 8.56 -27.95
N THR A 59 -13.56 7.29 -28.00
CA THR A 59 -13.18 6.61 -29.24
C THR A 59 -14.10 5.41 -29.51
N THR A 60 -15.42 5.65 -29.56
CA THR A 60 -16.37 4.65 -30.05
C THR A 60 -16.71 4.97 -31.51
N THR A 61 -15.83 4.58 -32.42
CA THR A 61 -16.22 4.22 -33.80
C THR A 61 -15.74 2.79 -33.99
N ALA A 62 -16.73 1.95 -34.28
CA ALA A 62 -16.65 0.50 -34.35
C ALA A 62 -15.54 -0.02 -35.26
N THR A 63 -14.67 -0.86 -34.72
CA THR A 63 -14.01 -1.94 -35.48
C THR A 63 -13.74 -3.08 -34.47
N PRO A 64 -14.03 -4.36 -34.85
CA PRO A 64 -13.85 -5.48 -33.93
C PRO A 64 -12.36 -5.64 -33.58
N PRO A 65 -12.04 -6.18 -32.37
CA PRO A 65 -10.67 -6.29 -31.91
C PRO A 65 -9.92 -7.32 -32.77
N THR A 66 -9.19 -6.84 -33.73
CA THR A 66 -8.18 -7.62 -34.41
C THR A 66 -6.85 -7.33 -33.73
N THR A 67 -6.28 -8.35 -33.10
CA THR A 67 -4.87 -8.52 -32.73
C THR A 67 -4.26 -7.33 -31.99
N THR A 68 -4.19 -7.46 -30.67
CA THR A 68 -3.37 -6.62 -29.78
C THR A 68 -1.96 -6.55 -30.34
N ASP A 69 -1.60 -5.37 -30.84
CA ASP A 69 -0.22 -5.05 -31.20
C ASP A 69 0.63 -5.14 -29.92
N PRO A 70 1.63 -6.05 -29.85
CA PRO A 70 2.49 -6.16 -28.68
C PRO A 70 3.40 -4.93 -28.46
N ALA A 71 3.33 -3.94 -29.32
CA ALA A 71 4.19 -2.76 -29.28
C ALA A 71 3.65 -1.59 -28.44
N ALA A 72 2.40 -1.64 -27.96
CA ALA A 72 1.83 -0.59 -27.12
C ALA A 72 1.64 -1.08 -25.67
N LEU A 73 2.71 -1.52 -25.03
CA LEU A 73 2.70 -1.72 -23.58
C LEU A 73 2.44 -0.37 -22.90
N PRO A 74 1.52 -0.31 -21.91
CA PRO A 74 1.34 0.91 -21.15
C PRO A 74 2.68 1.31 -20.52
N PRO A 75 2.95 2.61 -20.39
CA PRO A 75 4.18 3.08 -19.77
C PRO A 75 4.33 2.47 -18.38
N VAL A 76 5.54 2.02 -18.06
CA VAL A 76 5.84 1.50 -16.71
C VAL A 76 5.57 2.62 -15.70
N PRO A 77 4.74 2.36 -14.67
CA PRO A 77 4.49 3.33 -13.63
C PRO A 77 5.77 3.74 -12.89
N ALA A 78 5.78 4.92 -12.30
CA ALA A 78 6.92 5.36 -11.51
C ALA A 78 6.97 4.64 -10.15
N ASP A 79 8.16 4.55 -9.56
CA ASP A 79 8.35 3.97 -8.23
C ASP A 79 7.40 4.60 -7.21
N GLY A 80 6.69 3.77 -6.47
CA GLY A 80 5.70 4.16 -5.48
C GLY A 80 4.30 4.48 -6.01
N ASP A 81 4.08 4.39 -7.32
CA ASP A 81 2.76 4.53 -7.93
C ASP A 81 1.92 3.26 -7.81
N PRO A 82 0.59 3.37 -7.69
CA PRO A 82 -0.30 2.22 -7.61
C PRO A 82 -0.40 1.52 -8.97
N ILE A 83 -0.19 0.19 -8.99
CA ILE A 83 -0.24 -0.63 -10.22
C ILE A 83 -1.43 -1.59 -10.25
N GLY A 84 -2.03 -1.89 -9.11
CA GLY A 84 -3.16 -2.81 -9.01
C GLY A 84 -3.62 -3.03 -7.59
N VAL A 85 -4.65 -3.86 -7.44
CA VAL A 85 -5.20 -4.24 -6.13
C VAL A 85 -5.15 -5.76 -6.00
N ILE A 86 -4.62 -6.24 -4.87
CA ILE A 86 -4.69 -7.65 -4.48
C ILE A 86 -5.82 -7.80 -3.48
N THR A 87 -6.83 -8.61 -3.84
CA THR A 87 -7.94 -8.97 -2.96
C THR A 87 -7.89 -10.46 -2.66
N ILE A 88 -7.85 -10.81 -1.37
CA ILE A 88 -7.90 -12.20 -0.89
C ILE A 88 -9.00 -12.31 0.16
N ASP A 89 -10.23 -12.58 -0.29
CA ASP A 89 -11.44 -12.58 0.55
C ASP A 89 -11.33 -13.55 1.73
N LYS A 90 -10.69 -14.69 1.52
CA LYS A 90 -10.54 -15.74 2.54
C LYS A 90 -9.86 -15.26 3.83
N ILE A 91 -8.99 -14.27 3.74
CA ILE A 91 -8.23 -13.71 4.87
C ILE A 91 -8.47 -12.21 5.05
N GLY A 92 -9.43 -11.64 4.31
CA GLY A 92 -9.79 -10.22 4.42
C GLY A 92 -8.66 -9.27 4.00
N VAL A 93 -7.83 -9.66 3.03
CA VAL A 93 -6.79 -8.80 2.48
C VAL A 93 -7.34 -8.07 1.27
N ASP A 94 -7.26 -6.77 1.32
CA ASP A 94 -7.50 -5.85 0.20
C ASP A 94 -6.43 -4.77 0.25
N LYS A 95 -5.46 -4.84 -0.68
CA LYS A 95 -4.28 -3.98 -0.66
C LYS A 95 -3.91 -3.52 -2.06
N VAL A 96 -3.66 -2.22 -2.16
CA VAL A 96 -3.07 -1.63 -3.36
C VAL A 96 -1.60 -2.00 -3.43
N VAL A 97 -1.18 -2.53 -4.58
CA VAL A 97 0.22 -2.84 -4.90
C VAL A 97 0.86 -1.62 -5.54
N VAL A 98 2.08 -1.34 -5.15
CA VAL A 98 2.87 -0.22 -5.69
C VAL A 98 4.01 -0.73 -6.56
N GLU A 99 4.43 0.07 -7.53
CA GLU A 99 5.67 -0.18 -8.27
C GLU A 99 6.87 0.08 -7.34
N GLY A 100 7.87 -0.81 -7.38
CA GLY A 100 9.09 -0.67 -6.61
C GLY A 100 9.11 -1.44 -5.29
N THR A 101 10.32 -1.69 -4.81
CA THR A 101 10.60 -2.44 -3.57
C THR A 101 11.49 -1.66 -2.61
N SER A 102 11.57 -0.35 -2.76
CA SER A 102 12.30 0.50 -1.83
C SER A 102 11.61 0.53 -0.45
N VAL A 103 12.35 0.84 0.60
CA VAL A 103 11.77 0.93 1.96
C VAL A 103 10.60 1.91 2.04
N PRO A 104 10.64 3.10 1.39
CA PRO A 104 9.49 3.99 1.34
C PRO A 104 8.26 3.37 0.65
N ASP A 105 8.45 2.61 -0.44
CA ASP A 105 7.35 2.00 -1.20
C ASP A 105 6.70 0.86 -0.41
N LEU A 106 7.51 -0.02 0.16
CA LEU A 106 7.05 -1.14 1.00
C LEU A 106 6.34 -0.69 2.28
N ARG A 107 6.55 0.54 2.74
CA ARG A 107 5.77 1.13 3.83
C ARG A 107 4.35 1.53 3.41
N LYS A 108 4.13 1.77 2.11
CA LYS A 108 2.81 2.10 1.58
C LYS A 108 1.97 0.84 1.37
N GLY A 109 2.57 -0.24 0.86
CA GLY A 109 1.87 -1.49 0.56
C GLY A 109 2.79 -2.57 0.00
N PRO A 110 2.23 -3.69 -0.49
CA PRO A 110 2.98 -4.68 -1.24
C PRO A 110 3.65 -4.04 -2.45
N GLY A 111 4.92 -4.32 -2.67
CA GLY A 111 5.69 -3.79 -3.78
C GLY A 111 5.79 -4.78 -4.94
N HIS A 112 5.79 -4.27 -6.15
CA HIS A 112 6.12 -5.01 -7.37
C HIS A 112 7.60 -4.87 -7.66
N TYR A 113 8.25 -5.97 -8.04
CA TYR A 113 9.68 -5.95 -8.35
C TYR A 113 9.93 -5.30 -9.72
N SER A 114 10.55 -4.13 -9.69
CA SER A 114 10.84 -3.36 -10.90
C SER A 114 11.64 -4.19 -11.90
N GLY A 115 11.15 -4.23 -13.15
CA GLY A 115 11.73 -5.04 -14.23
C GLY A 115 11.14 -6.44 -14.38
N SER A 116 10.22 -6.88 -13.50
CA SER A 116 9.36 -8.02 -13.77
C SER A 116 8.13 -7.59 -14.59
N PRO A 117 7.46 -8.53 -15.31
CA PRO A 117 6.23 -8.20 -16.03
C PRO A 117 5.13 -7.70 -15.10
N LEU A 118 4.42 -6.68 -15.54
CA LEU A 118 3.24 -6.20 -14.81
C LEU A 118 2.10 -7.23 -14.83
N PRO A 119 1.17 -7.19 -13.86
CA PRO A 119 -0.01 -8.05 -13.86
C PRO A 119 -0.78 -7.95 -15.19
N GLY A 120 -1.05 -9.10 -15.81
CA GLY A 120 -1.71 -9.19 -17.11
C GLY A 120 -0.77 -9.21 -18.32
N GLN A 121 0.52 -9.02 -18.15
CA GLN A 121 1.53 -9.22 -19.20
C GLN A 121 1.99 -10.68 -19.28
N LEU A 122 2.61 -11.05 -20.41
CA LEU A 122 3.24 -12.36 -20.53
C LEU A 122 4.46 -12.45 -19.64
N GLY A 123 4.50 -13.47 -18.78
CA GLY A 123 5.58 -13.71 -17.83
C GLY A 123 5.05 -13.86 -16.41
N ASN A 124 5.97 -13.82 -15.47
CA ASN A 124 5.67 -13.95 -14.04
C ASN A 124 5.82 -12.57 -13.38
N ALA A 125 4.73 -12.01 -12.88
CA ALA A 125 4.77 -10.79 -12.09
C ALA A 125 5.30 -11.12 -10.67
N ALA A 126 6.27 -10.36 -10.18
CA ALA A 126 6.88 -10.56 -8.87
C ALA A 126 6.85 -9.28 -8.03
#